data_b309082bb07952c6ebe013536c90dfe4
#
_entry.id   b309082bb07952c6ebe013536c90dfe4
#
_cell.length_a   1.000
_cell.length_b   1.000
_cell.length_c   1.000
_cell.angle_alpha   90.00
_cell.angle_beta   90.00
_cell.angle_gamma   90.00
#
_symmetry.space_group_name_H-M   'P 1'
#
loop_
_entity.id
_entity.type
_entity.pdbx_description
1 polymer ?
#
loop_
_entity_poly.entity_id
_entity_poly.type
_entity_poly.pdbx_seq_one_letter_code
_entity_poly.pdbx_strand_id
1 'polypeptide(L)'
;HFTMDDNLSLAPEIKARYEGMYTGVFYRRYILGLWVKAEGLVYPMFDRSAHIVPKVPAVNPRHRYYVSVDYGTVNPFAAGLYDYSPSEQKAVMIRELYYKGGSNNRVDNEAYYKMLCDLIGDYPIQYIIIDPSASSMIETIQKYGKFMAVKADNDVLNGIQDVTKFLNAGCLYFHKSCKSTFEEFETYSWDEEKAEDAVIKENDHSMDQLRYFCRTALRNELKWIV
;
A
#
# COMPACT_ATOMS: atom_id res chain seq x y z
N HIS A 1 -0.75 -9.82 32.85
CA HIS A 1 -0.76 -8.81 31.82
C HIS A 1 0.53 -8.01 31.96
N PHE A 2 1.33 -7.95 30.89
CA PHE A 2 2.61 -7.25 30.89
C PHE A 2 2.62 -6.25 29.74
N THR A 3 2.91 -5.00 30.00
CA THR A 3 2.92 -3.90 29.01
C THR A 3 4.30 -3.27 28.90
N MET A 4 4.49 -2.34 27.97
CA MET A 4 5.75 -1.58 27.90
C MET A 4 5.99 -0.74 29.16
N ASP A 5 4.94 -0.36 29.90
CA ASP A 5 5.04 0.39 31.16
C ASP A 5 5.66 -0.42 32.28
N ASP A 6 5.54 -1.75 32.21
CA ASP A 6 6.13 -2.65 33.20
C ASP A 6 7.63 -2.88 32.96
N ASN A 7 8.16 -2.46 31.80
CA ASN A 7 9.58 -2.56 31.46
C ASN A 7 10.33 -1.27 31.83
N LEU A 8 10.79 -1.20 33.06
CA LEU A 8 11.52 -0.06 33.60
C LEU A 8 12.87 0.25 32.88
N SER A 9 13.36 -0.70 32.07
CA SER A 9 14.60 -0.53 31.28
C SER A 9 14.35 0.10 29.91
N LEU A 10 13.09 0.29 29.52
CA LEU A 10 12.74 0.84 28.22
C LEU A 10 12.87 2.36 28.24
N ALA A 11 13.76 2.90 27.41
CA ALA A 11 13.95 4.35 27.30
C ALA A 11 12.65 5.04 26.81
N PRO A 12 12.30 6.21 27.37
CA PRO A 12 11.05 6.92 27.01
C PRO A 12 10.91 7.21 25.52
N GLU A 13 12.03 7.51 24.83
CA GLU A 13 12.04 7.79 23.39
C GLU A 13 11.69 6.55 22.58
N ILE A 14 12.13 5.37 23.03
CA ILE A 14 11.81 4.09 22.39
C ILE A 14 10.33 3.78 22.59
N LYS A 15 9.81 4.00 23.81
CA LYS A 15 8.39 3.82 24.09
C LYS A 15 7.53 4.73 23.22
N ALA A 16 7.82 6.04 23.18
CA ALA A 16 7.10 7.01 22.35
C ALA A 16 7.14 6.64 20.86
N ARG A 17 8.27 6.12 20.38
CA ARG A 17 8.41 5.62 19.02
C ARG A 17 7.45 4.47 18.75
N TYR A 18 7.38 3.45 19.60
CA TYR A 18 6.46 2.32 19.43
C TYR A 18 4.99 2.76 19.51
N GLU A 19 4.64 3.65 20.44
CA GLU A 19 3.30 4.21 20.58
C GLU A 19 2.87 4.96 19.31
N GLY A 20 3.78 5.71 18.67
CA GLY A 20 3.51 6.42 17.43
C GLY A 20 3.42 5.53 16.18
N MET A 21 3.94 4.29 16.23
CA MET A 21 3.92 3.36 15.09
C MET A 21 2.57 2.68 14.88
N TYR A 22 1.78 2.53 15.92
CA TYR A 22 0.55 1.76 15.90
C TYR A 22 -0.68 2.62 16.20
N THR A 23 -1.81 2.24 15.61
CA THR A 23 -3.13 2.83 15.88
C THR A 23 -4.19 1.72 15.85
N GLY A 24 -5.43 2.05 16.22
CA GLY A 24 -6.56 1.12 16.16
C GLY A 24 -6.31 -0.18 16.95
N VAL A 25 -6.61 -1.32 16.32
CA VAL A 25 -6.48 -2.64 16.92
C VAL A 25 -5.04 -3.00 17.27
N PHE A 26 -4.07 -2.61 16.43
CA PHE A 26 -2.65 -2.90 16.65
C PHE A 26 -2.09 -2.14 17.87
N TYR A 27 -2.52 -0.89 18.09
CA TYR A 27 -2.18 -0.15 19.31
C TYR A 27 -2.74 -0.84 20.55
N ARG A 28 -4.02 -1.22 20.50
CA ARG A 28 -4.67 -1.94 21.62
C ARG A 28 -3.96 -3.25 21.96
N ARG A 29 -3.49 -4.00 20.95
CA ARG A 29 -2.82 -5.29 21.16
C ARG A 29 -1.36 -5.16 21.55
N TYR A 30 -0.58 -4.38 20.80
CA TYR A 30 0.88 -4.36 20.94
C TYR A 30 1.37 -3.35 21.98
N ILE A 31 0.63 -2.26 22.18
CA ILE A 31 0.98 -1.23 23.16
C ILE A 31 0.26 -1.48 24.50
N LEU A 32 -1.06 -1.65 24.45
CA LEU A 32 -1.85 -1.86 25.66
C LEU A 32 -1.95 -3.33 26.09
N GLY A 33 -1.46 -4.28 25.27
CA GLY A 33 -1.47 -5.71 25.57
C GLY A 33 -2.89 -6.31 25.66
N LEU A 34 -3.88 -5.71 25.04
CA LEU A 34 -5.28 -6.15 25.11
C LEU A 34 -5.58 -7.25 24.09
N TRP A 35 -6.35 -8.25 24.52
CA TRP A 35 -6.91 -9.28 23.64
C TRP A 35 -8.23 -8.77 23.05
N VAL A 36 -8.13 -8.04 21.95
CA VAL A 36 -9.30 -7.42 21.29
C VAL A 36 -9.40 -7.87 19.84
N LYS A 37 -10.63 -7.98 19.32
CA LYS A 37 -10.93 -8.26 17.93
C LYS A 37 -10.69 -7.00 17.08
N ALA A 38 -10.34 -7.20 15.82
CA ALA A 38 -10.26 -6.10 14.85
C ALA A 38 -11.68 -5.70 14.43
N GLU A 39 -11.99 -4.41 14.47
CA GLU A 39 -13.31 -3.85 14.21
C GLU A 39 -13.21 -2.51 13.46
N GLY A 40 -14.22 -2.19 12.66
CA GLY A 40 -14.33 -0.93 11.97
C GLY A 40 -13.36 -0.80 10.78
N LEU A 41 -12.97 0.43 10.46
CA LEU A 41 -12.04 0.71 9.35
C LEU A 41 -10.65 0.14 9.61
N VAL A 42 -10.01 -0.37 8.56
CA VAL A 42 -8.63 -0.89 8.62
C VAL A 42 -7.64 0.26 8.82
N TYR A 43 -7.87 1.40 8.15
CA TYR A 43 -6.98 2.58 8.20
C TYR A 43 -7.67 3.83 8.75
N PRO A 44 -8.13 3.83 10.03
CA PRO A 44 -8.81 4.98 10.62
C PRO A 44 -7.92 6.21 10.78
N MET A 45 -6.57 6.03 10.64
CA MET A 45 -5.59 7.11 10.70
C MET A 45 -5.46 7.89 9.38
N PHE A 46 -6.01 7.38 8.27
CA PHE A 46 -5.96 8.11 7.01
C PHE A 46 -6.76 9.40 7.11
N ASP A 47 -6.11 10.52 6.84
CA ASP A 47 -6.71 11.87 6.85
C ASP A 47 -6.38 12.57 5.54
N ARG A 48 -7.41 12.98 4.81
CA ARG A 48 -7.25 13.68 3.52
C ARG A 48 -6.45 14.97 3.65
N SER A 49 -6.57 15.68 4.76
CA SER A 49 -5.84 16.94 4.97
C SER A 49 -4.35 16.74 5.23
N ALA A 50 -3.99 15.61 5.84
CA ALA A 50 -2.61 15.28 6.19
C ALA A 50 -1.88 14.50 5.08
N HIS A 51 -2.59 13.59 4.38
CA HIS A 51 -1.95 12.63 3.48
C HIS A 51 -2.12 12.95 1.99
N ILE A 52 -2.92 13.97 1.61
CA ILE A 52 -3.10 14.32 0.21
C ILE A 52 -2.21 15.50 -0.19
N VAL A 53 -1.45 15.31 -1.26
CA VAL A 53 -0.64 16.37 -1.87
C VAL A 53 -1.33 16.93 -3.13
N PRO A 54 -1.35 18.26 -3.30
CA PRO A 54 -2.06 18.89 -4.42
C PRO A 54 -1.28 18.85 -5.74
N LYS A 55 0.04 18.59 -5.69
CA LYS A 55 0.94 18.64 -6.85
C LYS A 55 1.75 17.36 -6.93
N VAL A 56 1.91 16.84 -8.16
CA VAL A 56 2.86 15.77 -8.46
C VAL A 56 4.26 16.37 -8.43
N PRO A 57 5.23 15.76 -7.71
CA PRO A 57 6.63 16.16 -7.80
C PRO A 57 7.14 16.10 -9.23
N ALA A 58 8.05 16.99 -9.61
CA ALA A 58 8.73 16.86 -10.89
C ALA A 58 9.61 15.60 -10.93
N VAL A 59 9.77 15.00 -12.11
CA VAL A 59 10.67 13.84 -12.28
C VAL A 59 12.07 14.22 -11.81
N ASN A 60 12.61 13.43 -10.87
CA ASN A 60 13.91 13.68 -10.26
C ASN A 60 14.79 12.42 -10.39
N PRO A 61 15.98 12.50 -11.02
CA PRO A 61 16.85 11.34 -11.19
C PRO A 61 17.40 10.77 -9.86
N ARG A 62 17.27 11.49 -8.76
CA ARG A 62 17.65 11.00 -7.42
C ARG A 62 16.53 10.26 -6.72
N HIS A 63 15.29 10.32 -7.25
CA HIS A 63 14.14 9.59 -6.74
C HIS A 63 14.09 8.18 -7.33
N ARG A 64 13.32 7.32 -6.70
CA ARG A 64 13.05 5.97 -7.16
C ARG A 64 11.56 5.82 -7.44
N TYR A 65 11.24 5.27 -8.60
CA TYR A 65 9.86 5.12 -9.03
C TYR A 65 9.47 3.65 -9.07
N TYR A 66 8.27 3.35 -8.61
CA TYR A 66 7.75 2.00 -8.54
C TYR A 66 6.33 1.97 -9.08
N VAL A 67 5.95 0.84 -9.65
CA VAL A 67 4.55 0.56 -9.95
C VAL A 67 4.12 -0.63 -9.11
N SER A 68 2.94 -0.56 -8.53
CA SER A 68 2.33 -1.68 -7.83
C SER A 68 0.98 -1.99 -8.43
N VAL A 69 0.68 -3.29 -8.60
CA VAL A 69 -0.48 -3.77 -9.35
C VAL A 69 -1.22 -4.84 -8.57
N ASP A 70 -2.51 -4.62 -8.36
CA ASP A 70 -3.47 -5.66 -8.06
C ASP A 70 -4.19 -6.08 -9.35
N TYR A 71 -3.95 -7.33 -9.77
CA TYR A 71 -4.40 -7.84 -11.06
C TYR A 71 -5.71 -8.60 -10.95
N GLY A 72 -6.79 -8.01 -11.44
CA GLY A 72 -8.08 -8.67 -11.58
C GLY A 72 -8.46 -8.86 -13.04
N THR A 73 -8.93 -10.06 -13.40
CA THR A 73 -9.47 -10.35 -14.75
C THR A 73 -10.98 -10.18 -14.83
N VAL A 74 -11.67 -10.37 -13.73
CA VAL A 74 -13.14 -10.18 -13.55
C VAL A 74 -13.38 -9.03 -12.58
N ASN A 75 -12.54 -8.94 -11.56
CA ASN A 75 -12.47 -7.86 -10.59
C ASN A 75 -11.72 -6.65 -11.18
N PRO A 76 -11.82 -5.47 -10.56
CA PRO A 76 -11.06 -4.32 -10.97
C PRO A 76 -9.54 -4.61 -11.08
N PHE A 77 -8.92 -3.98 -12.07
CA PHE A 77 -7.47 -3.90 -12.19
C PHE A 77 -7.04 -2.58 -11.57
N ALA A 78 -6.28 -2.62 -10.49
CA ALA A 78 -5.80 -1.44 -9.80
C ALA A 78 -4.28 -1.34 -9.87
N ALA A 79 -3.76 -0.15 -10.19
CA ALA A 79 -2.33 0.09 -10.17
C ALA A 79 -2.00 1.50 -9.68
N GLY A 80 -0.90 1.63 -8.94
CA GLY A 80 -0.35 2.89 -8.46
C GLY A 80 1.08 3.11 -8.97
N LEU A 81 1.37 4.33 -9.42
CA LEU A 81 2.73 4.80 -9.69
C LEU A 81 3.21 5.61 -8.49
N TYR A 82 4.31 5.20 -7.91
CA TYR A 82 4.90 5.78 -6.69
C TYR A 82 6.22 6.45 -6.98
N ASP A 83 6.39 7.63 -6.40
CA ASP A 83 7.64 8.40 -6.32
C ASP A 83 8.18 8.31 -4.89
N TYR A 84 9.36 7.76 -4.71
CA TYR A 84 10.06 7.74 -3.42
C TYR A 84 11.26 8.68 -3.45
N SER A 85 11.28 9.64 -2.52
CA SER A 85 12.38 10.57 -2.27
C SER A 85 13.27 10.05 -1.14
N PRO A 86 14.49 9.54 -1.43
CA PRO A 86 15.40 9.07 -0.37
C PRO A 86 15.84 10.15 0.58
N SER A 87 15.97 11.40 0.11
CA SER A 87 16.41 12.53 0.93
C SER A 87 15.35 13.01 1.93
N GLU A 88 14.06 12.90 1.54
CA GLU A 88 12.94 13.26 2.40
C GLU A 88 12.39 12.08 3.16
N GLN A 89 12.78 10.86 2.77
CA GLN A 89 12.25 9.59 3.30
C GLN A 89 10.72 9.51 3.17
N LYS A 90 10.21 9.95 2.02
CA LYS A 90 8.78 10.02 1.72
C LYS A 90 8.46 9.36 0.39
N ALA A 91 7.32 8.70 0.35
CA ALA A 91 6.73 8.16 -0.87
C ALA A 91 5.43 8.88 -1.19
N VAL A 92 5.18 9.14 -2.46
CA VAL A 92 3.95 9.73 -2.96
C VAL A 92 3.40 8.83 -4.06
N MET A 93 2.17 8.36 -3.91
CA MET A 93 1.42 7.78 -5.02
C MET A 93 1.00 8.92 -5.97
N ILE A 94 1.68 9.05 -7.09
CA ILE A 94 1.56 10.20 -7.99
C ILE A 94 0.51 10.03 -9.10
N ARG A 95 0.20 8.76 -9.44
CA ARG A 95 -0.83 8.40 -10.41
C ARG A 95 -1.53 7.12 -10.00
N GLU A 96 -2.78 7.01 -10.38
CA GLU A 96 -3.64 5.85 -10.18
C GLU A 96 -4.20 5.39 -11.52
N LEU A 97 -4.25 4.08 -11.70
CA LEU A 97 -5.04 3.41 -12.72
C LEU A 97 -6.04 2.50 -12.00
N TYR A 98 -7.32 2.71 -12.25
CA TYR A 98 -8.39 1.88 -11.70
C TYR A 98 -9.37 1.52 -12.82
N TYR A 99 -9.26 0.30 -13.33
CA TYR A 99 -10.11 -0.20 -14.40
C TYR A 99 -11.12 -1.19 -13.83
N LYS A 100 -12.39 -0.79 -13.82
CA LYS A 100 -13.47 -1.57 -13.16
C LYS A 100 -13.83 -2.87 -13.87
N GLY A 101 -13.28 -3.19 -15.02
CA GLY A 101 -13.57 -4.44 -15.70
C GLY A 101 -15.08 -4.70 -15.87
N GLY A 102 -15.45 -5.95 -15.90
CA GLY A 102 -16.84 -6.44 -15.98
C GLY A 102 -16.99 -7.51 -17.04
N SER A 103 -18.03 -8.34 -16.92
CA SER A 103 -18.27 -9.47 -17.82
C SER A 103 -18.36 -9.08 -19.31
N ASN A 104 -18.79 -7.84 -19.59
CA ASN A 104 -18.92 -7.31 -20.96
C ASN A 104 -17.71 -6.46 -21.41
N ASN A 105 -16.76 -6.16 -20.50
CA ASN A 105 -15.59 -5.31 -20.77
C ASN A 105 -14.29 -6.01 -20.36
N ARG A 106 -14.20 -7.31 -20.62
CA ARG A 106 -12.93 -8.02 -20.42
C ARG A 106 -11.92 -7.55 -21.43
N VAL A 107 -10.77 -7.13 -20.94
CA VAL A 107 -9.60 -6.81 -21.77
C VAL A 107 -8.54 -7.90 -21.57
N ASP A 108 -7.71 -8.09 -22.56
CA ASP A 108 -6.61 -9.04 -22.48
C ASP A 108 -5.37 -8.44 -21.78
N ASN A 109 -4.37 -9.25 -21.55
CA ASN A 109 -3.14 -8.81 -20.89
C ASN A 109 -2.37 -7.76 -21.71
N GLU A 110 -2.50 -7.78 -23.02
CA GLU A 110 -1.87 -6.78 -23.91
C GLU A 110 -2.48 -5.39 -23.68
N ALA A 111 -3.81 -5.32 -23.52
CA ALA A 111 -4.49 -4.07 -23.19
C ALA A 111 -4.10 -3.56 -21.80
N TYR A 112 -4.06 -4.45 -20.79
CA TYR A 112 -3.56 -4.08 -19.44
C TYR A 112 -2.12 -3.60 -19.47
N TYR A 113 -1.25 -4.27 -20.25
CA TYR A 113 0.13 -3.84 -20.41
C TYR A 113 0.24 -2.44 -21.03
N LYS A 114 -0.59 -2.14 -22.02
CA LYS A 114 -0.66 -0.80 -22.61
C LYS A 114 -1.12 0.24 -21.60
N MET A 115 -2.15 -0.05 -20.81
CA MET A 115 -2.60 0.84 -19.74
C MET A 115 -1.50 1.09 -18.70
N LEU A 116 -0.70 0.08 -18.36
CA LEU A 116 0.47 0.24 -17.48
C LEU A 116 1.54 1.13 -18.13
N CYS A 117 1.81 0.96 -19.43
CA CYS A 117 2.73 1.84 -20.16
C CYS A 117 2.26 3.31 -20.13
N ASP A 118 0.96 3.55 -20.31
CA ASP A 118 0.36 4.88 -20.26
C ASP A 118 0.43 5.49 -18.83
N LEU A 119 0.18 4.67 -17.79
CA LEU A 119 0.34 5.07 -16.39
C LEU A 119 1.79 5.49 -16.09
N ILE A 120 2.75 4.69 -16.53
CA ILE A 120 4.18 4.91 -16.29
C ILE A 120 4.67 6.13 -17.08
N GLY A 121 4.32 6.22 -18.37
CA GLY A 121 4.85 7.27 -19.25
C GLY A 121 6.37 7.23 -19.32
N ASP A 122 7.02 8.37 -19.04
CA ASP A 122 8.47 8.54 -19.09
C ASP A 122 9.17 8.38 -17.73
N TYR A 123 8.45 7.94 -16.69
CA TYR A 123 9.08 7.73 -15.38
C TYR A 123 10.05 6.55 -15.42
N PRO A 124 11.29 6.72 -14.89
CA PRO A 124 12.31 5.67 -14.87
C PRO A 124 12.03 4.70 -13.71
N ILE A 125 11.02 3.84 -13.84
CA ILE A 125 10.63 2.91 -12.79
C ILE A 125 11.71 1.87 -12.54
N GLN A 126 11.87 1.47 -11.28
CA GLN A 126 12.76 0.38 -10.87
C GLN A 126 12.20 -0.98 -11.28
N TYR A 127 10.93 -1.22 -10.97
CA TYR A 127 10.21 -2.44 -11.32
C TYR A 127 8.70 -2.30 -11.09
N ILE A 128 7.95 -3.27 -11.60
CA ILE A 128 6.52 -3.44 -11.36
C ILE A 128 6.33 -4.53 -10.31
N ILE A 129 5.69 -4.20 -9.20
CA ILE A 129 5.29 -5.13 -8.13
C ILE A 129 3.91 -5.66 -8.49
N ILE A 130 3.74 -6.97 -8.49
CA ILE A 130 2.47 -7.58 -8.90
C ILE A 130 2.17 -8.83 -8.07
N ASP A 131 0.88 -9.10 -7.81
CA ASP A 131 0.45 -10.30 -7.09
C ASP A 131 1.10 -11.57 -7.68
N PRO A 132 1.66 -12.45 -6.85
CA PRO A 132 2.27 -13.71 -7.31
C PRO A 132 1.34 -14.61 -8.12
N SER A 133 0.03 -14.53 -7.92
CA SER A 133 -0.97 -15.32 -8.64
C SER A 133 -1.22 -14.84 -10.08
N ALA A 134 -0.81 -13.61 -10.42
CA ALA A 134 -0.99 -12.98 -11.73
C ALA A 134 0.01 -13.49 -12.78
N SER A 135 0.22 -14.80 -12.89
CA SER A 135 1.28 -15.42 -13.72
C SER A 135 1.20 -14.98 -15.18
N SER A 136 0.00 -14.94 -15.77
CA SER A 136 -0.18 -14.54 -17.17
C SER A 136 0.20 -13.08 -17.44
N MET A 137 -0.05 -12.18 -16.49
CA MET A 137 0.35 -10.79 -16.62
C MET A 137 1.86 -10.61 -16.42
N ILE A 138 2.45 -11.35 -15.49
CA ILE A 138 3.92 -11.41 -15.30
C ILE A 138 4.61 -11.86 -16.59
N GLU A 139 4.13 -12.94 -17.22
CA GLU A 139 4.63 -13.42 -18.50
C GLU A 139 4.51 -12.35 -19.61
N THR A 140 3.39 -11.62 -19.65
CA THR A 140 3.18 -10.54 -20.61
C THR A 140 4.20 -9.41 -20.41
N ILE A 141 4.42 -8.96 -19.17
CA ILE A 141 5.42 -7.92 -18.85
C ILE A 141 6.83 -8.39 -19.27
N GLN A 142 7.18 -9.65 -18.97
CA GLN A 142 8.48 -10.25 -19.31
C GLN A 142 8.67 -10.38 -20.82
N LYS A 143 7.63 -10.78 -21.57
CA LYS A 143 7.65 -10.89 -23.03
C LYS A 143 8.03 -9.57 -23.70
N TYR A 144 7.53 -8.44 -23.22
CA TYR A 144 7.89 -7.12 -23.75
C TYR A 144 9.28 -6.66 -23.33
N GLY A 145 9.82 -7.13 -22.23
CA GLY A 145 11.18 -6.87 -21.76
C GLY A 145 11.51 -5.41 -21.42
N LYS A 146 10.51 -4.52 -21.45
CA LYS A 146 10.70 -3.10 -21.13
C LYS A 146 10.81 -2.85 -19.63
N PHE A 147 10.08 -3.62 -18.83
CA PHE A 147 10.02 -3.49 -17.38
C PHE A 147 10.30 -4.82 -16.71
N MET A 148 10.89 -4.75 -15.51
CA MET A 148 11.07 -5.90 -14.65
C MET A 148 9.81 -6.10 -13.80
N ALA A 149 9.28 -7.32 -13.73
CA ALA A 149 8.21 -7.69 -12.80
C ALA A 149 8.80 -8.36 -11.56
N VAL A 150 8.33 -7.93 -10.38
CA VAL A 150 8.70 -8.49 -9.07
C VAL A 150 7.43 -8.96 -8.39
N LYS A 151 7.45 -10.20 -7.86
CA LYS A 151 6.32 -10.73 -7.11
C LYS A 151 6.16 -9.98 -5.80
N ALA A 152 4.93 -9.59 -5.49
CA ALA A 152 4.59 -8.93 -4.24
C ALA A 152 4.77 -9.87 -3.03
N ASP A 153 5.19 -9.32 -1.90
CA ASP A 153 4.91 -9.92 -0.60
C ASP A 153 3.45 -9.57 -0.27
N ASN A 154 2.55 -10.54 -0.42
CA ASN A 154 1.11 -10.35 -0.30
C ASN A 154 0.54 -10.69 1.09
N ASP A 155 1.37 -10.79 2.12
CA ASP A 155 0.93 -10.97 3.51
C ASP A 155 0.01 -9.81 3.92
N VAL A 156 -1.27 -10.15 4.17
CA VAL A 156 -2.33 -9.15 4.41
C VAL A 156 -2.09 -8.40 5.71
N LEU A 157 -1.95 -9.10 6.83
CA LEU A 157 -1.88 -8.45 8.14
C LEU A 157 -0.60 -7.66 8.33
N ASN A 158 0.54 -8.22 7.94
CA ASN A 158 1.81 -7.51 7.99
C ASN A 158 1.84 -6.32 7.04
N GLY A 159 1.22 -6.46 5.86
CA GLY A 159 1.09 -5.36 4.90
C GLY A 159 0.22 -4.22 5.43
N ILE A 160 -0.90 -4.54 6.10
CA ILE A 160 -1.74 -3.53 6.78
C ILE A 160 -0.94 -2.80 7.86
N GLN A 161 -0.14 -3.52 8.65
CA GLN A 161 0.74 -2.88 9.64
C GLN A 161 1.77 -1.95 9.00
N ASP A 162 2.40 -2.35 7.90
CA ASP A 162 3.39 -1.52 7.21
C ASP A 162 2.74 -0.23 6.67
N VAL A 163 1.57 -0.30 6.02
CA VAL A 163 0.81 0.89 5.59
C VAL A 163 0.47 1.79 6.79
N THR A 164 -0.03 1.21 7.88
CA THR A 164 -0.36 1.95 9.12
C THR A 164 0.86 2.72 9.65
N LYS A 165 2.02 2.05 9.75
CA LYS A 165 3.26 2.68 10.23
C LYS A 165 3.69 3.84 9.33
N PHE A 166 3.63 3.68 8.00
CA PHE A 166 4.06 4.71 7.07
C PHE A 166 3.11 5.91 7.03
N LEU A 167 1.81 5.70 7.19
CA LEU A 167 0.84 6.79 7.35
C LEU A 167 1.12 7.57 8.65
N ASN A 168 1.22 6.88 9.79
CA ASN A 168 1.47 7.51 11.08
C ASN A 168 2.81 8.26 11.13
N ALA A 169 3.84 7.72 10.46
CA ALA A 169 5.15 8.37 10.39
C ALA A 169 5.20 9.56 9.41
N GLY A 170 4.11 9.83 8.67
CA GLY A 170 4.11 10.87 7.65
C GLY A 170 5.10 10.61 6.52
N CYS A 171 5.25 9.34 6.12
CA CYS A 171 6.15 8.91 5.05
C CYS A 171 5.42 8.48 3.78
N LEU A 172 4.08 8.40 3.80
CA LEU A 172 3.25 7.93 2.70
C LEU A 172 2.17 8.95 2.38
N TYR A 173 2.16 9.41 1.14
CA TYR A 173 1.26 10.44 0.64
C TYR A 173 0.64 10.03 -0.69
N PHE A 174 -0.41 10.76 -1.10
CA PHE A 174 -1.17 10.48 -2.32
C PHE A 174 -1.46 11.78 -3.06
N HIS A 175 -1.30 11.77 -4.37
CA HIS A 175 -1.74 12.90 -5.18
C HIS A 175 -3.28 12.95 -5.23
N LYS A 176 -3.83 14.15 -5.24
CA LYS A 176 -5.29 14.41 -5.24
C LYS A 176 -6.09 13.71 -6.36
N SER A 177 -5.43 13.19 -7.39
CA SER A 177 -6.09 12.43 -8.47
C SER A 177 -6.36 10.96 -8.13
N CYS A 178 -5.80 10.42 -7.05
CA CYS A 178 -5.95 9.01 -6.65
C CYS A 178 -7.30 8.78 -5.95
N LYS A 179 -8.39 8.99 -6.68
CA LYS A 179 -9.75 9.04 -6.10
C LYS A 179 -10.24 7.68 -5.63
N SER A 180 -10.00 6.62 -6.42
CA SER A 180 -10.43 5.26 -6.06
C SER A 180 -9.70 4.78 -4.79
N THR A 181 -8.42 5.13 -4.65
CA THR A 181 -7.67 4.88 -3.42
C THR A 181 -8.33 5.57 -2.21
N PHE A 182 -8.81 6.81 -2.36
CA PHE A 182 -9.49 7.50 -1.25
C PHE A 182 -10.85 6.89 -0.91
N GLU A 183 -11.63 6.51 -1.92
CA GLU A 183 -12.90 5.83 -1.73
C GLU A 183 -12.72 4.51 -0.97
N GLU A 184 -11.68 3.75 -1.31
CA GLU A 184 -11.39 2.49 -0.62
C GLU A 184 -10.84 2.70 0.80
N PHE A 185 -10.01 3.72 1.06
CA PHE A 185 -9.62 4.06 2.45
C PHE A 185 -10.82 4.31 3.36
N GLU A 186 -11.90 4.88 2.83
CA GLU A 186 -13.11 5.23 3.58
C GLU A 186 -14.05 4.04 3.80
N THR A 187 -13.85 2.93 3.08
CA THR A 187 -14.74 1.76 3.12
C THR A 187 -14.03 0.47 3.53
N TYR A 188 -12.72 0.39 3.38
CA TYR A 188 -11.95 -0.82 3.69
C TYR A 188 -11.99 -1.13 5.19
N SER A 189 -12.64 -2.23 5.54
CA SER A 189 -12.99 -2.56 6.92
C SER A 189 -12.66 -4.01 7.28
N TRP A 190 -12.58 -4.25 8.57
CA TRP A 190 -12.41 -5.58 9.12
C TRP A 190 -13.70 -6.41 8.98
N ASP A 191 -13.54 -7.71 8.75
CA ASP A 191 -14.62 -8.68 8.72
C ASP A 191 -14.92 -9.13 10.16
N GLU A 192 -15.92 -8.50 10.75
CA GLU A 192 -16.31 -8.75 12.15
C GLU A 192 -17.02 -10.10 12.34
N GLU A 193 -17.43 -10.77 11.26
CA GLU A 193 -18.07 -12.08 11.34
C GLU A 193 -17.05 -13.22 11.49
N LYS A 194 -15.81 -13.01 11.07
CA LYS A 194 -14.75 -14.01 11.18
C LYS A 194 -14.16 -14.06 12.60
N ALA A 195 -13.78 -15.26 13.02
CA ALA A 195 -13.14 -15.49 14.32
C ALA A 195 -11.69 -14.94 14.35
N GLU A 196 -11.00 -15.01 13.22
CA GLU A 196 -9.65 -14.50 13.02
C GLU A 196 -9.65 -13.15 12.30
N ASP A 197 -8.58 -12.39 12.42
CA ASP A 197 -8.47 -11.11 11.74
C ASP A 197 -8.48 -11.28 10.22
N ALA A 198 -9.52 -10.81 9.62
CA ALA A 198 -9.68 -10.78 8.18
C ALA A 198 -10.30 -9.45 7.76
N VAL A 199 -10.11 -9.08 6.52
CA VAL A 199 -10.71 -7.90 5.91
C VAL A 199 -11.85 -8.31 5.00
N ILE A 200 -12.83 -7.44 4.83
CA ILE A 200 -13.88 -7.61 3.82
C ILE A 200 -13.23 -7.48 2.44
N LYS A 201 -13.42 -8.50 1.59
CA LYS A 201 -12.83 -8.60 0.25
C LYS A 201 -13.76 -7.99 -0.81
N GLU A 202 -14.14 -6.73 -0.61
CA GLU A 202 -14.95 -5.93 -1.52
C GLU A 202 -14.36 -4.52 -1.63
N ASN A 203 -14.15 -4.03 -2.85
CA ASN A 203 -13.55 -2.72 -3.10
C ASN A 203 -12.23 -2.51 -2.33
N ASP A 204 -11.33 -3.49 -2.44
CA ASP A 204 -10.05 -3.52 -1.73
C ASP A 204 -8.83 -3.51 -2.67
N HIS A 205 -9.06 -3.31 -3.98
CA HIS A 205 -8.02 -3.44 -5.00
C HIS A 205 -6.93 -2.37 -4.93
N SER A 206 -7.32 -1.11 -4.64
CA SER A 206 -6.35 -0.04 -4.38
C SER A 206 -5.62 -0.25 -3.06
N MET A 207 -6.28 -0.84 -2.06
CA MET A 207 -5.66 -1.18 -0.79
C MET A 207 -4.67 -2.34 -0.95
N ASP A 208 -5.00 -3.33 -1.76
CA ASP A 208 -4.12 -4.46 -2.02
C ASP A 208 -2.86 -4.03 -2.79
N GLN A 209 -2.98 -3.25 -3.88
CA GLN A 209 -1.79 -2.73 -4.57
C GLN A 209 -0.95 -1.79 -3.69
N LEU A 210 -1.58 -0.98 -2.81
CA LEU A 210 -0.88 -0.12 -1.85
C LEU A 210 -0.08 -0.96 -0.84
N ARG A 211 -0.70 -2.03 -0.31
CA ARG A 211 -0.05 -2.99 0.58
C ARG A 211 1.19 -3.63 -0.08
N TYR A 212 1.05 -4.05 -1.34
CA TYR A 212 2.15 -4.65 -2.11
C TYR A 212 3.33 -3.68 -2.24
N PHE A 213 3.06 -2.42 -2.56
CA PHE A 213 4.11 -1.38 -2.60
C PHE A 213 4.78 -1.21 -1.25
N CYS A 214 4.00 -1.00 -0.20
CA CYS A 214 4.53 -0.77 1.15
C CYS A 214 5.37 -1.94 1.65
N ARG A 215 4.88 -3.16 1.45
CA ARG A 215 5.50 -4.38 1.93
C ARG A 215 6.73 -4.77 1.14
N THR A 216 6.68 -4.66 -0.21
CA THR A 216 7.75 -5.15 -1.09
C THR A 216 8.84 -4.10 -1.34
N ALA A 217 8.48 -2.82 -1.51
CA ALA A 217 9.42 -1.74 -1.83
C ALA A 217 9.68 -0.79 -0.66
N LEU A 218 8.66 -0.08 -0.18
CA LEU A 218 8.84 1.02 0.75
C LEU A 218 9.46 0.58 2.08
N ARG A 219 9.11 -0.58 2.58
CA ARG A 219 9.71 -1.17 3.78
C ARG A 219 11.23 -1.33 3.66
N ASN A 220 11.73 -1.69 2.47
CA ASN A 220 13.17 -1.83 2.24
C ASN A 220 13.88 -0.48 2.17
N GLU A 221 13.17 0.58 1.79
CA GLU A 221 13.67 1.95 1.74
C GLU A 221 13.69 2.61 3.13
N LEU A 222 12.70 2.33 3.96
CA LEU A 222 12.46 2.96 5.27
C LEU A 222 12.74 1.98 6.43
N LYS A 223 13.88 1.30 6.40
CA LYS A 223 14.26 0.27 7.41
C LYS A 223 14.26 0.76 8.86
N TRP A 224 14.35 2.05 9.10
CA TRP A 224 14.36 2.63 10.44
C TRP A 224 12.96 2.72 11.08
N ILE A 225 11.89 2.56 10.30
CA ILE A 225 10.48 2.54 10.79
C ILE A 225 10.04 1.10 11.13
N VAL A 226 10.69 0.10 10.57
CA VAL A 226 10.26 -1.31 10.63
C VAL A 226 10.90 -2.05 11.81
#